data_a95e1f1406c151bdd14c2000efe2979c
#
_entry.id   a95e1f1406c151bdd14c2000efe2979c
#
_cell.length_a   1.000
_cell.length_b   1.000
_cell.length_c   1.000
_cell.angle_alpha   90.00
_cell.angle_beta   90.00
_cell.angle_gamma   90.00
#
_symmetry.space_group_name_H-M   'P 1'
#
loop_
_entity.id
_entity.type
_entity.pdbx_description
1 polymer ?
#
loop_
_entity_poly.entity_id
_entity_poly.type
_entity_poly.pdbx_seq_one_letter_code
_entity_poly.pdbx_strand_id
1 'polypeptide(L)'
;MKLLDLTLESPEENLALDEALLDEAENSSTGAQWLRFWEPSTTIVVVGRASRQNREVNLDLCQAEQVPVLRRCSGGAAIVTGKGCLMYSLVLQLHDQPQLRIPEEAHRFVLHQVATALAPLGEPVEHQGTSDLAVAGRKFSGNSLRCKRNHILYHGTLLYDFPLQQISAFLQMPPRQPDYRQQRSHEDFVMNLETGADQ
;
A
#
# COMPACT_ATOMS: atom_id res chain seq x y z
N MET A 1 -13.05 -8.11 14.13
CA MET A 1 -11.94 -8.15 13.15
C MET A 1 -10.98 -9.27 13.54
N LYS A 2 -10.50 -10.06 12.58
CA LYS A 2 -9.49 -11.10 12.79
C LYS A 2 -8.13 -10.56 12.35
N LEU A 3 -7.09 -10.86 13.12
CA LEU A 3 -5.70 -10.53 12.78
C LEU A 3 -5.04 -11.74 12.09
N LEU A 4 -4.35 -11.48 10.99
CA LEU A 4 -3.55 -12.44 10.25
C LEU A 4 -2.15 -11.83 10.02
N ASP A 5 -1.18 -12.28 10.79
CA ASP A 5 0.23 -11.96 10.58
C ASP A 5 0.85 -13.14 9.81
N LEU A 6 0.83 -13.03 8.48
CA LEU A 6 1.23 -14.14 7.60
C LEU A 6 1.83 -13.60 6.30
N THR A 7 3.10 -13.94 6.09
CA THR A 7 3.80 -13.82 4.81
C THR A 7 3.93 -15.21 4.17
N LEU A 8 3.46 -15.36 2.95
CA LEU A 8 3.63 -16.56 2.14
C LEU A 8 4.98 -16.49 1.38
N GLU A 9 5.46 -17.62 0.92
CA GLU A 9 6.77 -17.70 0.22
C GLU A 9 6.73 -16.95 -1.13
N SER A 10 5.65 -17.13 -1.88
CA SER A 10 5.48 -16.51 -3.19
C SER A 10 4.87 -15.11 -3.08
N PRO A 11 5.47 -14.09 -3.72
CA PRO A 11 4.90 -12.75 -3.79
C PRO A 11 3.51 -12.72 -4.45
N GLU A 12 3.28 -13.57 -5.45
CA GLU A 12 2.01 -13.73 -6.14
C GLU A 12 0.91 -14.21 -5.19
N GLU A 13 1.23 -15.21 -4.37
CA GLU A 13 0.28 -15.73 -3.37
C GLU A 13 -0.06 -14.69 -2.32
N ASN A 14 0.89 -13.85 -1.91
CA ASN A 14 0.63 -12.77 -0.96
C ASN A 14 -0.37 -11.75 -1.51
N LEU A 15 -0.23 -11.34 -2.78
CA LEU A 15 -1.19 -10.44 -3.43
C LEU A 15 -2.55 -11.13 -3.65
N ALA A 16 -2.54 -12.40 -4.04
CA ALA A 16 -3.75 -13.20 -4.22
C ALA A 16 -4.50 -13.42 -2.90
N LEU A 17 -3.79 -13.57 -1.78
CA LEU A 17 -4.41 -13.76 -0.47
C LEU A 17 -5.20 -12.51 -0.03
N ASP A 18 -4.70 -11.31 -0.28
CA ASP A 18 -5.45 -10.09 0.00
C ASP A 18 -6.79 -10.04 -0.75
N GLU A 19 -6.79 -10.44 -2.04
CA GLU A 19 -8.00 -10.53 -2.84
C GLU A 19 -8.91 -11.67 -2.39
N ALA A 20 -8.34 -12.83 -2.04
CA ALA A 20 -9.09 -13.99 -1.54
C ALA A 20 -9.82 -13.70 -0.22
N LEU A 21 -9.19 -12.95 0.70
CA LEU A 21 -9.82 -12.52 1.95
C LEU A 21 -11.02 -11.58 1.69
N LEU A 22 -10.92 -10.69 0.69
CA LEU A 22 -12.03 -9.86 0.26
C LEU A 22 -13.15 -10.71 -0.34
N ASP A 23 -12.81 -11.71 -1.17
CA ASP A 23 -13.79 -12.59 -1.84
C ASP A 23 -14.49 -13.51 -0.84
N GLU A 24 -13.75 -14.06 0.12
CA GLU A 24 -14.31 -14.85 1.21
C GLU A 24 -15.30 -14.01 2.03
N ALA A 25 -14.90 -12.80 2.46
CA ALA A 25 -15.78 -11.93 3.22
C ALA A 25 -17.04 -11.55 2.44
N GLU A 26 -16.92 -11.23 1.14
CA GLU A 26 -18.04 -10.84 0.29
C GLU A 26 -19.05 -11.97 0.11
N ASN A 27 -18.59 -13.21 0.01
CA ASN A 27 -19.41 -14.40 -0.22
C ASN A 27 -19.90 -15.07 1.08
N SER A 28 -19.35 -14.69 2.23
CA SER A 28 -19.71 -15.21 3.54
C SER A 28 -20.89 -14.44 4.14
N SER A 29 -21.77 -15.16 4.83
CA SER A 29 -22.84 -14.56 5.66
C SER A 29 -22.34 -14.08 7.03
N THR A 30 -21.07 -14.32 7.37
CA THR A 30 -20.55 -14.06 8.73
C THR A 30 -20.10 -12.61 8.95
N GLY A 31 -20.04 -11.77 7.91
CA GLY A 31 -19.54 -10.40 8.00
C GLY A 31 -18.07 -10.31 8.45
N ALA A 32 -17.27 -11.29 8.03
CA ALA A 32 -15.87 -11.38 8.45
C ALA A 32 -15.06 -10.14 8.05
N GLN A 33 -14.33 -9.59 9.00
CA GLN A 33 -13.41 -8.48 8.80
C GLN A 33 -11.99 -8.95 9.16
N TRP A 34 -11.01 -8.51 8.36
CA TRP A 34 -9.64 -8.94 8.48
C TRP A 34 -8.70 -7.73 8.58
N LEU A 35 -7.66 -7.86 9.40
CA LEU A 35 -6.44 -7.06 9.36
C LEU A 35 -5.29 -8.04 9.09
N ARG A 36 -4.57 -7.84 7.99
CA ARG A 36 -3.41 -8.66 7.66
C ARG A 36 -2.17 -7.80 7.58
N PHE A 37 -1.06 -8.34 8.09
CA PHE A 37 0.29 -7.85 7.86
C PHE A 37 1.11 -8.88 7.11
N TRP A 38 1.97 -8.42 6.20
CA TRP A 38 2.93 -9.26 5.50
C TRP A 38 4.07 -8.41 4.93
N GLU A 39 5.20 -9.01 4.66
CA GLU A 39 6.37 -8.35 4.10
C GLU A 39 7.02 -9.24 3.04
N PRO A 40 7.22 -8.77 1.79
CA PRO A 40 7.92 -9.54 0.78
C PRO A 40 9.39 -9.74 1.16
N SER A 41 9.88 -10.97 1.06
CA SER A 41 11.29 -11.30 1.32
C SER A 41 12.23 -10.82 0.20
N THR A 42 11.69 -10.57 -0.99
CA THR A 42 12.41 -10.12 -2.19
C THR A 42 11.76 -8.87 -2.77
N THR A 43 12.54 -8.10 -3.52
CA THR A 43 12.01 -6.93 -4.22
C THR A 43 11.03 -7.35 -5.32
N ILE A 44 9.88 -6.70 -5.35
CA ILE A 44 8.85 -6.86 -6.39
C ILE A 44 8.30 -5.49 -6.81
N VAL A 45 7.85 -5.41 -8.04
CA VAL A 45 7.08 -4.26 -8.54
C VAL A 45 5.61 -4.65 -8.60
N VAL A 46 4.73 -3.83 -8.02
CA VAL A 46 3.29 -4.08 -8.03
C VAL A 46 2.57 -2.95 -8.74
N VAL A 47 1.96 -3.25 -9.89
CA VAL A 47 1.18 -2.29 -10.66
C VAL A 47 -0.30 -2.32 -10.26
N GLY A 48 -0.95 -1.17 -10.32
CA GLY A 48 -2.38 -1.07 -10.09
C GLY A 48 -3.21 -1.75 -11.18
N ARG A 49 -4.48 -2.06 -10.89
CA ARG A 49 -5.39 -2.79 -11.79
C ARG A 49 -5.45 -2.20 -13.20
N ALA A 50 -5.49 -0.88 -13.34
CA ALA A 50 -5.59 -0.18 -14.60
C ALA A 50 -4.26 0.47 -15.06
N SER A 51 -3.18 0.28 -14.31
CA SER A 51 -1.86 0.84 -14.62
C SER A 51 -1.27 0.23 -15.90
N ARG A 52 -0.58 1.08 -16.67
CA ARG A 52 0.15 0.67 -17.86
C ARG A 52 1.61 0.44 -17.50
N GLN A 53 2.03 -0.82 -17.44
CA GLN A 53 3.39 -1.22 -17.03
C GLN A 53 4.48 -0.45 -17.78
N ASN A 54 4.35 -0.34 -19.10
CA ASN A 54 5.32 0.35 -19.96
C ASN A 54 5.43 1.88 -19.74
N ARG A 55 4.57 2.47 -18.92
CA ARG A 55 4.60 3.90 -18.59
C ARG A 55 5.01 4.19 -17.16
N GLU A 56 5.02 3.18 -16.33
CA GLU A 56 5.24 3.34 -14.90
C GLU A 56 6.44 2.54 -14.38
N VAL A 57 6.88 1.51 -15.17
CA VAL A 57 7.89 0.55 -14.72
C VAL A 57 9.05 0.52 -15.72
N ASN A 58 10.26 0.44 -15.21
CA ASN A 58 11.46 0.13 -16.00
C ASN A 58 11.54 -1.39 -16.23
N LEU A 59 10.79 -1.85 -17.24
CA LEU A 59 10.64 -3.29 -17.53
C LEU A 59 11.96 -3.96 -17.90
N ASP A 60 12.84 -3.26 -18.60
CA ASP A 60 14.13 -3.79 -19.01
C ASP A 60 15.01 -4.08 -17.79
N LEU A 61 15.04 -3.16 -16.83
CA LEU A 61 15.76 -3.38 -15.56
C LEU A 61 15.12 -4.48 -14.73
N CYS A 62 13.78 -4.50 -14.63
CA CYS A 62 13.07 -5.58 -13.92
C CYS A 62 13.43 -6.95 -14.50
N GLN A 63 13.52 -7.08 -15.83
CA GLN A 63 13.91 -8.32 -16.48
C GLN A 63 15.37 -8.67 -16.20
N ALA A 64 16.29 -7.70 -16.29
CA ALA A 64 17.72 -7.91 -16.07
C ALA A 64 18.02 -8.36 -14.63
N GLU A 65 17.33 -7.75 -13.64
CA GLU A 65 17.51 -8.02 -12.21
C GLU A 65 16.56 -9.14 -11.69
N GLN A 66 15.78 -9.75 -12.58
CA GLN A 66 14.80 -10.79 -12.25
C GLN A 66 13.76 -10.35 -11.20
N VAL A 67 13.39 -9.06 -11.20
CA VAL A 67 12.38 -8.50 -10.30
C VAL A 67 10.99 -8.74 -10.89
N PRO A 68 10.12 -9.49 -10.19
CA PRO A 68 8.76 -9.75 -10.66
C PRO A 68 7.93 -8.47 -10.77
N VAL A 69 7.15 -8.36 -11.85
CA VAL A 69 6.17 -7.28 -12.05
C VAL A 69 4.77 -7.87 -11.95
N LEU A 70 4.11 -7.63 -10.84
CA LEU A 70 2.83 -8.21 -10.48
C LEU A 70 1.71 -7.17 -10.56
N ARG A 71 0.46 -7.64 -10.61
CA ARG A 71 -0.72 -6.75 -10.64
C ARG A 71 -1.65 -7.00 -9.47
N ARG A 72 -1.99 -5.93 -8.72
CA ARG A 72 -2.98 -5.99 -7.65
C ARG A 72 -4.39 -5.72 -8.16
N CYS A 73 -5.40 -6.16 -7.42
CA CYS A 73 -6.82 -5.97 -7.75
C CYS A 73 -7.34 -4.53 -7.54
N SER A 74 -6.62 -3.72 -6.76
CA SER A 74 -6.96 -2.30 -6.49
C SER A 74 -6.36 -1.34 -7.51
N GLY A 75 -6.77 -0.06 -7.46
CA GLY A 75 -6.25 0.99 -8.34
C GLY A 75 -4.89 1.56 -7.91
N GLY A 76 -4.60 2.77 -8.39
CA GLY A 76 -3.38 3.52 -8.06
C GLY A 76 -2.20 3.23 -8.97
N ALA A 77 -1.10 3.98 -8.79
CA ALA A 77 0.14 3.86 -9.54
C ALA A 77 0.96 2.62 -9.12
N ALA A 78 2.01 2.33 -9.89
CA ALA A 78 2.97 1.28 -9.55
C ALA A 78 3.74 1.61 -8.26
N ILE A 79 4.11 0.57 -7.53
CA ILE A 79 4.97 0.64 -6.35
C ILE A 79 6.11 -0.39 -6.46
N VAL A 80 7.19 -0.14 -5.75
CA VAL A 80 8.21 -1.15 -5.43
C VAL A 80 8.07 -1.48 -3.95
N THR A 81 8.16 -2.75 -3.62
CA THR A 81 8.11 -3.24 -2.24
C THR A 81 9.06 -4.43 -2.07
N GLY A 82 9.41 -4.74 -0.85
CA GLY A 82 10.35 -5.78 -0.48
C GLY A 82 10.68 -5.69 0.99
N LYS A 83 11.79 -6.27 1.41
CA LYS A 83 12.26 -6.19 2.80
C LYS A 83 12.43 -4.72 3.23
N GLY A 84 11.92 -4.38 4.41
CA GLY A 84 11.88 -3.01 4.96
C GLY A 84 10.63 -2.22 4.56
N CYS A 85 9.68 -2.89 3.87
CA CYS A 85 8.38 -2.33 3.52
C CYS A 85 7.26 -3.24 4.03
N LEU A 86 6.67 -2.88 5.16
CA LEU A 86 5.53 -3.62 5.70
C LEU A 86 4.29 -3.34 4.86
N MET A 87 3.66 -4.41 4.39
CA MET A 87 2.37 -4.37 3.73
C MET A 87 1.26 -4.62 4.74
N TYR A 88 0.18 -3.84 4.67
CA TYR A 88 -1.01 -4.12 5.46
C TYR A 88 -2.25 -4.14 4.58
N SER A 89 -3.22 -4.96 4.94
CA SER A 89 -4.53 -5.01 4.30
C SER A 89 -5.66 -5.16 5.31
N LEU A 90 -6.74 -4.42 5.05
CA LEU A 90 -7.97 -4.40 5.82
C LEU A 90 -9.11 -4.83 4.93
N VAL A 91 -9.87 -5.83 5.36
CA VAL A 91 -11.17 -6.15 4.77
C VAL A 91 -12.24 -5.69 5.75
N LEU A 92 -13.03 -4.68 5.35
CA LEU A 92 -14.05 -4.05 6.17
C LEU A 92 -15.44 -4.27 5.58
N GLN A 93 -16.42 -4.53 6.44
CA GLN A 93 -17.81 -4.62 6.07
C GLN A 93 -18.41 -3.23 5.89
N LEU A 94 -19.18 -3.04 4.80
CA LEU A 94 -19.80 -1.75 4.44
C LEU A 94 -21.20 -1.56 5.04
N HIS A 95 -21.79 -2.61 5.64
CA HIS A 95 -23.12 -2.52 6.22
C HIS A 95 -23.18 -1.49 7.34
N ASP A 96 -22.26 -1.56 8.28
CA ASP A 96 -22.20 -0.69 9.45
C ASP A 96 -21.53 0.66 9.18
N GLN A 97 -20.79 0.76 8.07
CA GLN A 97 -20.05 1.95 7.66
C GLN A 97 -20.22 2.24 6.15
N PRO A 98 -21.46 2.56 5.71
CA PRO A 98 -21.78 2.72 4.29
C PRO A 98 -21.01 3.88 3.63
N GLN A 99 -20.54 4.87 4.39
CA GLN A 99 -19.71 5.97 3.90
C GLN A 99 -18.37 5.50 3.30
N LEU A 100 -17.85 4.34 3.72
CA LEU A 100 -16.61 3.78 3.17
C LEU A 100 -16.73 3.32 1.70
N ARG A 101 -17.94 3.37 1.11
CA ARG A 101 -18.13 3.22 -0.34
C ARG A 101 -17.57 4.38 -1.14
N ILE A 102 -17.45 5.53 -0.51
CA ILE A 102 -16.89 6.75 -1.10
C ILE A 102 -15.37 6.68 -0.87
N PRO A 103 -14.54 6.62 -1.94
CA PRO A 103 -13.09 6.44 -1.79
C PRO A 103 -12.43 7.45 -0.86
N GLU A 104 -12.80 8.72 -0.94
CA GLU A 104 -12.26 9.79 -0.08
C GLU A 104 -12.56 9.55 1.40
N GLU A 105 -13.78 9.11 1.73
CA GLU A 105 -14.18 8.78 3.09
C GLU A 105 -13.42 7.56 3.61
N ALA A 106 -13.25 6.53 2.75
CA ALA A 106 -12.48 5.34 3.11
C ALA A 106 -11.00 5.71 3.37
N HIS A 107 -10.38 6.53 2.51
CA HIS A 107 -9.02 7.00 2.74
C HIS A 107 -8.91 7.79 4.04
N ARG A 108 -9.78 8.76 4.27
CA ARG A 108 -9.78 9.56 5.49
C ARG A 108 -9.93 8.71 6.74
N PHE A 109 -10.88 7.78 6.73
CA PHE A 109 -11.16 6.90 7.88
C PHE A 109 -9.96 6.00 8.19
N VAL A 110 -9.49 5.23 7.21
CA VAL A 110 -8.43 4.24 7.45
C VAL A 110 -7.10 4.93 7.77
N LEU A 111 -6.73 5.97 7.01
CA LEU A 111 -5.47 6.66 7.23
C LEU A 111 -5.42 7.38 8.58
N HIS A 112 -6.55 7.89 9.07
CA HIS A 112 -6.63 8.42 10.42
C HIS A 112 -6.36 7.34 11.48
N GLN A 113 -6.92 6.13 11.32
CA GLN A 113 -6.65 5.02 12.24
C GLN A 113 -5.18 4.58 12.21
N VAL A 114 -4.60 4.48 11.00
CA VAL A 114 -3.19 4.12 10.84
C VAL A 114 -2.28 5.19 11.45
N ALA A 115 -2.52 6.47 11.17
CA ALA A 115 -1.76 7.57 11.76
C ALA A 115 -1.85 7.57 13.31
N THR A 116 -3.04 7.31 13.85
CA THR A 116 -3.24 7.19 15.31
C THR A 116 -2.45 6.02 15.89
N ALA A 117 -2.44 4.88 15.20
CA ALA A 117 -1.67 3.71 15.64
C ALA A 117 -0.15 3.95 15.59
N LEU A 118 0.32 4.80 14.67
CA LEU A 118 1.73 5.16 14.53
C LEU A 118 2.16 6.33 15.46
N ALA A 119 1.23 7.04 16.10
CA ALA A 119 1.54 8.17 16.98
C ALA A 119 2.54 7.87 18.11
N PRO A 120 2.58 6.64 18.71
CA PRO A 120 3.58 6.30 19.71
C PRO A 120 5.02 6.31 19.21
N LEU A 121 5.25 6.29 17.87
CA LEU A 121 6.60 6.41 17.30
C LEU A 121 7.16 7.84 17.35
N GLY A 122 6.34 8.82 17.76
CA GLY A 122 6.77 10.19 18.04
C GLY A 122 6.76 11.14 16.83
N GLU A 123 6.62 10.63 15.61
CA GLU A 123 6.59 11.45 14.40
C GLU A 123 5.19 11.98 14.09
N PRO A 124 5.03 13.25 13.67
CA PRO A 124 3.76 13.83 13.29
C PRO A 124 3.30 13.30 11.92
N VAL A 125 2.55 12.20 11.93
CA VAL A 125 2.03 11.57 10.71
C VAL A 125 0.83 12.35 10.16
N GLU A 126 0.90 12.72 8.89
CA GLU A 126 -0.14 13.48 8.19
C GLU A 126 -0.69 12.70 6.99
N HIS A 127 -2.02 12.78 6.79
CA HIS A 127 -2.65 12.35 5.55
C HIS A 127 -2.42 13.44 4.49
N GLN A 128 -1.73 13.08 3.39
CA GLN A 128 -1.41 13.99 2.28
C GLN A 128 -1.95 13.45 0.94
N GLY A 129 -2.28 14.37 0.03
CA GLY A 129 -2.85 14.00 -1.27
C GLY A 129 -4.13 13.19 -1.14
N THR A 130 -4.28 12.15 -1.96
CA THR A 130 -5.48 11.28 -1.96
C THR A 130 -5.38 10.16 -0.93
N SER A 131 -4.18 9.52 -0.82
CA SER A 131 -4.06 8.25 -0.09
C SER A 131 -2.66 8.01 0.48
N ASP A 132 -1.91 9.06 0.77
CA ASP A 132 -0.55 8.96 1.28
C ASP A 132 -0.49 9.32 2.77
N LEU A 133 0.41 8.65 3.53
CA LEU A 133 0.87 9.16 4.81
C LEU A 133 2.27 9.72 4.65
N ALA A 134 2.50 10.87 5.28
CA ALA A 134 3.74 11.61 5.18
C ALA A 134 4.17 12.15 6.55
N VAL A 135 5.48 12.38 6.70
CA VAL A 135 6.10 13.14 7.78
C VAL A 135 6.90 14.28 7.13
N ALA A 136 6.71 15.49 7.59
CA ALA A 136 7.38 16.69 7.06
C ALA A 136 7.30 16.81 5.51
N GLY A 137 6.16 16.43 4.92
CA GLY A 137 5.91 16.48 3.47
C GLY A 137 6.65 15.40 2.66
N ARG A 138 7.26 14.39 3.30
CA ARG A 138 7.85 13.21 2.65
C ARG A 138 6.99 11.98 2.91
N LYS A 139 6.67 11.25 1.84
CA LYS A 139 5.80 10.08 1.87
C LYS A 139 6.53 8.84 2.38
N PHE A 140 5.94 8.12 3.33
CA PHE A 140 6.39 6.80 3.76
C PHE A 140 5.33 5.69 3.56
N SER A 141 4.10 6.09 3.22
CA SER A 141 2.99 5.17 3.00
C SER A 141 2.16 5.57 1.78
N GLY A 142 1.88 4.61 0.92
CA GLY A 142 0.96 4.76 -0.20
C GLY A 142 -0.15 3.72 -0.11
N ASN A 143 -1.39 4.12 -0.38
CA ASN A 143 -2.56 3.29 -0.13
C ASN A 143 -3.51 3.23 -1.29
N SER A 144 -4.31 2.18 -1.35
CA SER A 144 -5.32 1.96 -2.36
C SER A 144 -6.46 1.09 -1.83
N LEU A 145 -7.55 1.03 -2.59
CA LEU A 145 -8.71 0.26 -2.20
C LEU A 145 -9.37 -0.47 -3.37
N ARG A 146 -10.12 -1.51 -3.05
CA ARG A 146 -11.03 -2.22 -3.92
C ARG A 146 -12.38 -2.37 -3.21
N CYS A 147 -13.40 -1.70 -3.72
CA CYS A 147 -14.76 -1.81 -3.20
C CYS A 147 -15.52 -2.90 -3.96
N LYS A 148 -16.20 -3.79 -3.22
CA LYS A 148 -17.23 -4.73 -3.69
C LYS A 148 -18.61 -4.28 -3.18
N ARG A 149 -19.61 -5.16 -3.30
CA ARG A 149 -20.98 -4.83 -2.91
C ARG A 149 -21.13 -4.60 -1.40
N ASN A 150 -20.55 -5.49 -0.59
CA ASN A 150 -20.74 -5.50 0.86
C ASN A 150 -19.45 -5.25 1.64
N HIS A 151 -18.29 -5.37 0.99
CA HIS A 151 -16.98 -5.22 1.62
C HIS A 151 -16.04 -4.35 0.80
N ILE A 152 -15.06 -3.80 1.48
CA ILE A 152 -13.93 -3.07 0.91
C ILE A 152 -12.62 -3.72 1.36
N LEU A 153 -11.73 -3.96 0.42
CA LEU A 153 -10.31 -4.18 0.69
C LEU A 153 -9.62 -2.82 0.66
N TYR A 154 -8.99 -2.45 1.74
CA TYR A 154 -8.10 -1.31 1.85
C TYR A 154 -6.71 -1.81 2.19
N HIS A 155 -5.71 -1.44 1.42
CA HIS A 155 -4.35 -1.89 1.67
C HIS A 155 -3.31 -0.80 1.36
N GLY A 156 -2.16 -0.91 1.98
CA GLY A 156 -1.09 0.05 1.86
C GLY A 156 0.26 -0.50 2.26
N THR A 157 1.24 0.38 2.16
CA THR A 157 2.65 0.13 2.49
C THR A 157 3.08 1.03 3.62
N LEU A 158 4.00 0.56 4.45
CA LEU A 158 4.73 1.36 5.43
C LEU A 158 6.22 1.13 5.19
N LEU A 159 6.91 2.13 4.67
CA LEU A 159 8.37 2.10 4.49
C LEU A 159 9.02 2.40 5.83
N TYR A 160 9.85 1.47 6.34
CA TYR A 160 10.54 1.64 7.63
C TYR A 160 12.06 1.37 7.54
N ASP A 161 12.50 0.52 6.60
CA ASP A 161 13.91 0.20 6.33
C ASP A 161 14.10 -0.25 4.86
N PHE A 162 13.28 0.29 3.96
CA PHE A 162 13.31 -0.07 2.55
C PHE A 162 14.45 0.68 1.83
N PRO A 163 15.22 0.02 0.94
CA PRO A 163 16.25 0.68 0.13
C PRO A 163 15.61 1.59 -0.93
N LEU A 164 15.39 2.86 -0.57
CA LEU A 164 14.60 3.84 -1.33
C LEU A 164 15.08 4.05 -2.77
N GLN A 165 16.39 3.88 -3.03
CA GLN A 165 16.97 3.95 -4.39
C GLN A 165 16.35 2.94 -5.37
N GLN A 166 15.80 1.83 -4.89
CA GLN A 166 15.10 0.86 -5.73
C GLN A 166 13.84 1.45 -6.35
N ILE A 167 13.18 2.39 -5.67
CA ILE A 167 11.98 3.06 -6.20
C ILE A 167 12.35 3.83 -7.47
N SER A 168 13.43 4.63 -7.42
CA SER A 168 13.91 5.39 -8.59
C SER A 168 14.45 4.48 -9.71
N ALA A 169 15.02 3.33 -9.36
CA ALA A 169 15.57 2.39 -10.34
C ALA A 169 14.47 1.67 -11.14
N PHE A 170 13.45 1.14 -10.46
CA PHE A 170 12.43 0.30 -11.07
C PHE A 170 11.19 1.05 -11.54
N LEU A 171 10.93 2.29 -11.06
CA LEU A 171 9.79 3.08 -11.47
C LEU A 171 10.17 4.32 -12.27
N GLN A 172 9.38 4.60 -13.28
CA GLN A 172 9.36 5.88 -13.97
C GLN A 172 8.55 6.89 -13.13
N MET A 173 8.68 8.18 -13.47
CA MET A 173 7.84 9.20 -12.83
C MET A 173 6.36 8.91 -13.12
N PRO A 174 5.50 8.87 -12.09
CA PRO A 174 4.10 8.54 -12.28
C PRO A 174 3.41 9.59 -13.14
N PRO A 175 2.51 9.18 -14.05
CA PRO A 175 1.81 10.11 -14.97
C PRO A 175 0.85 11.05 -14.25
N ARG A 176 0.46 10.72 -13.02
CA ARG A 176 -0.34 11.55 -12.12
C ARG A 176 0.37 11.66 -10.79
N GLN A 177 0.53 12.88 -10.32
CA GLN A 177 1.21 13.19 -9.07
C GLN A 177 0.30 14.03 -8.18
N PRO A 178 0.32 13.82 -6.87
CA PRO A 178 -0.38 14.71 -5.95
C PRO A 178 0.33 16.08 -5.91
N ASP A 179 -0.43 17.15 -5.71
CA ASP A 179 0.09 18.52 -5.73
C ASP A 179 1.23 18.74 -4.73
N TYR A 180 1.14 18.13 -3.54
CA TYR A 180 2.17 18.24 -2.52
C TYR A 180 3.52 17.60 -2.91
N ARG A 181 3.55 16.75 -3.96
CA ARG A 181 4.81 16.19 -4.49
C ARG A 181 5.66 17.25 -5.19
N GLN A 182 5.04 18.25 -5.82
CA GLN A 182 5.74 19.37 -6.48
C GLN A 182 6.82 18.91 -7.47
N GLN A 183 6.55 17.83 -8.21
CA GLN A 183 7.45 17.21 -9.20
C GLN A 183 8.80 16.73 -8.63
N ARG A 184 8.94 16.61 -7.31
CA ARG A 184 10.14 16.05 -6.68
C ARG A 184 10.46 14.65 -7.22
N SER A 185 11.73 14.31 -7.28
CA SER A 185 12.20 12.96 -7.59
C SER A 185 11.60 11.93 -6.62
N HIS A 186 11.77 10.64 -6.85
CA HIS A 186 11.35 9.64 -5.87
C HIS A 186 12.16 9.78 -4.57
N GLU A 187 13.47 10.01 -4.68
CA GLU A 187 14.39 10.13 -3.54
C GLU A 187 14.08 11.32 -2.64
N ASP A 188 13.69 12.46 -3.24
CA ASP A 188 13.32 13.66 -2.48
C ASP A 188 11.90 13.58 -1.90
N PHE A 189 11.05 12.73 -2.49
CA PHE A 189 9.63 12.65 -2.15
C PHE A 189 9.32 11.55 -1.13
N VAL A 190 10.04 10.42 -1.15
CA VAL A 190 9.78 9.29 -0.23
C VAL A 190 10.80 9.24 0.91
N MET A 191 10.43 8.58 2.00
CA MET A 191 11.30 8.33 3.15
C MET A 191 10.92 7.00 3.81
N ASN A 192 11.80 6.47 4.63
CA ASN A 192 11.45 5.49 5.64
C ASN A 192 10.95 6.23 6.90
N LEU A 193 9.92 5.69 7.54
CA LEU A 193 9.45 6.16 8.84
C LEU A 193 10.49 5.79 9.91
N GLU A 194 10.94 6.74 10.68
CA GLU A 194 11.83 6.48 11.81
C GLU A 194 11.06 5.79 12.94
N THR A 195 11.51 4.63 13.36
CA THR A 195 10.82 3.83 14.38
C THR A 195 11.29 4.07 15.81
N GLY A 196 12.24 5.01 16.01
CA GLY A 196 12.79 5.35 17.33
C GLY A 196 13.51 4.18 18.04
N ALA A 197 13.78 3.08 17.36
CA ALA A 197 14.36 1.87 17.94
C ALA A 197 15.88 1.96 18.19
N ASP A 198 16.51 3.06 17.81
CA ASP A 198 17.97 3.29 17.96
C ASP A 198 18.30 4.34 19.03
N GLN A 199 17.46 4.49 20.10
CA GLN A 199 17.78 5.29 21.28
C GLN A 199 17.91 4.45 22.53
#